data_8ec0887a137f8579eb7c6fea45608bae
#
_entry.id   8ec0887a137f8579eb7c6fea45608bae
#
_cell.length_a   1.000
_cell.length_b   1.000
_cell.length_c   1.000
_cell.angle_alpha   90.00
_cell.angle_beta   90.00
_cell.angle_gamma   90.00
#
_symmetry.space_group_name_H-M   'P 1'
#
loop_
_entity.id
_entity.type
_entity.pdbx_description
1 polymer ?
#
loop_
_entity_poly.entity_id
_entity_poly.type
_entity_poly.pdbx_seq_one_letter_code
_entity_poly.pdbx_strand_id
1 'polypeptide(L)'
;MIESYKGTNNQAITNPDPTHDEMHEEVSLRPQRFKDFIGQTDILDNLKVYIKAAQKRSESLDHILLFGPPGLGKTTLSRIIANELGVNIKITSGPILDKPGDLAGILTNFNDFDVFFIDEIHRLSSVVEEYLYSAMEDYNIDIMIDKGPNARSVQLNLNYFTLIGATTRLGNLTAPMRDRFGMILRLDFYNTNELTTILLRSAKLLNIKIDSKSAIEIAGRSRGTPRIANRILKRTRDFAEINNKGIISIDVAK
;
A
#
# COMPACT_ATOMS: atom_id res chain seq x y z
N MET A 1 20.92 41.00 -17.59
CA MET A 1 19.96 40.84 -16.48
C MET A 1 19.85 39.33 -16.23
N ILE A 2 20.55 38.84 -15.24
CA ILE A 2 20.59 37.41 -14.91
C ILE A 2 19.54 37.21 -13.82
N GLU A 3 18.39 36.65 -14.17
CA GLU A 3 17.39 36.26 -13.19
C GLU A 3 17.89 35.04 -12.40
N SER A 4 18.01 35.22 -11.10
CA SER A 4 18.41 34.21 -10.13
C SER A 4 17.32 33.14 -10.03
N TYR A 5 17.61 31.95 -10.54
CA TYR A 5 16.85 30.73 -10.21
C TYR A 5 16.96 30.46 -8.70
N LYS A 6 15.90 30.75 -7.97
CA LYS A 6 15.77 30.32 -6.56
C LYS A 6 15.69 28.79 -6.55
N GLY A 7 16.68 28.20 -5.88
CA GLY A 7 16.81 26.76 -5.72
C GLY A 7 15.54 26.12 -5.17
N THR A 8 14.99 25.21 -5.93
CA THR A 8 13.91 24.32 -5.49
C THR A 8 14.45 23.42 -4.38
N ASN A 9 13.76 23.46 -3.28
CA ASN A 9 14.07 22.87 -1.99
C ASN A 9 14.42 21.38 -2.12
N ASN A 10 15.68 20.99 -1.96
CA ASN A 10 16.16 19.60 -1.98
C ASN A 10 15.46 18.69 -0.94
N GLN A 11 14.73 19.26 0.01
CA GLN A 11 13.91 18.50 0.98
C GLN A 11 12.68 17.84 0.36
N ALA A 12 12.16 18.36 -0.77
CA ALA A 12 10.96 17.78 -1.43
C ALA A 12 11.23 16.43 -2.10
N ILE A 13 12.47 16.16 -2.54
CA ILE A 13 12.82 14.91 -3.25
C ILE A 13 12.92 13.72 -2.29
N THR A 14 13.26 13.96 -1.03
CA THR A 14 13.44 12.91 -0.02
C THR A 14 12.25 12.77 0.95
N ASN A 15 11.24 13.64 0.84
CA ASN A 15 10.02 13.53 1.64
C ASN A 15 9.25 12.28 1.20
N PRO A 16 8.87 11.35 2.11
CA PRO A 16 8.11 10.16 1.77
C PRO A 16 6.64 10.45 1.38
N ASP A 17 6.11 11.64 1.66
CA ASP A 17 4.73 11.99 1.33
C ASP A 17 4.60 12.46 -0.13
N PRO A 18 3.72 11.83 -0.94
CA PRO A 18 3.55 12.17 -2.36
C PRO A 18 2.76 13.47 -2.55
N THR A 19 3.10 14.24 -3.60
CA THR A 19 2.25 15.32 -4.10
C THR A 19 1.05 14.77 -4.88
N HIS A 20 -0.01 15.58 -5.10
CA HIS A 20 -1.26 15.14 -5.72
C HIS A 20 -1.07 14.57 -7.15
N ASP A 21 -0.20 15.17 -7.95
CA ASP A 21 0.12 14.70 -9.32
C ASP A 21 0.96 13.42 -9.30
N GLU A 22 1.85 13.27 -8.32
CA GLU A 22 2.63 12.05 -8.12
C GLU A 22 1.75 10.84 -7.80
N MET A 23 0.60 11.04 -7.13
CA MET A 23 -0.34 9.96 -6.81
C MET A 23 -0.98 9.33 -8.05
N HIS A 24 -1.38 10.12 -9.03
CA HIS A 24 -2.02 9.61 -10.26
C HIS A 24 -1.05 8.79 -11.13
N GLU A 25 0.17 9.27 -11.28
CA GLU A 25 1.19 8.55 -12.05
C GLU A 25 1.75 7.33 -11.31
N GLU A 26 1.86 7.36 -9.97
CA GLU A 26 2.22 6.18 -9.19
C GLU A 26 1.25 5.01 -9.39
N VAL A 27 -0.04 5.29 -9.60
CA VAL A 27 -1.06 4.25 -9.85
C VAL A 27 -0.74 3.49 -11.14
N SER A 28 -0.29 4.17 -12.20
CA SER A 28 0.03 3.54 -13.49
C SER A 28 1.27 2.63 -13.43
N LEU A 29 2.20 2.90 -12.52
CA LEU A 29 3.43 2.12 -12.36
C LEU A 29 3.26 0.90 -11.45
N ARG A 30 2.14 0.81 -10.70
CA ARG A 30 1.93 -0.27 -9.74
C ARG A 30 1.73 -1.61 -10.44
N PRO A 31 2.46 -2.66 -10.01
CA PRO A 31 2.18 -4.00 -10.48
C PRO A 31 0.76 -4.45 -10.06
N GLN A 32 0.12 -5.22 -10.93
CA GLN A 32 -1.25 -5.70 -10.73
C GLN A 32 -1.30 -7.19 -10.37
N ARG A 33 -0.22 -7.93 -10.58
CA ARG A 33 -0.11 -9.37 -10.35
C ARG A 33 1.18 -9.71 -9.61
N PHE A 34 1.23 -10.85 -8.93
CA PHE A 34 2.45 -11.32 -8.26
C PHE A 34 3.65 -11.45 -9.18
N LYS A 35 3.45 -11.87 -10.43
CA LYS A 35 4.52 -12.01 -11.43
C LYS A 35 5.24 -10.70 -11.74
N ASP A 36 4.57 -9.57 -11.54
CA ASP A 36 5.07 -8.23 -11.83
C ASP A 36 5.63 -7.52 -10.59
N PHE A 37 5.44 -8.13 -9.40
CA PHE A 37 5.92 -7.59 -8.14
C PHE A 37 7.35 -8.11 -7.88
N ILE A 38 8.29 -7.21 -7.79
CA ILE A 38 9.73 -7.51 -7.63
C ILE A 38 10.08 -7.44 -6.16
N GLY A 39 10.93 -8.36 -5.69
CA GLY A 39 11.37 -8.46 -4.30
C GLY A 39 10.34 -9.12 -3.38
N GLN A 40 10.62 -9.15 -2.08
CA GLN A 40 9.78 -9.75 -1.03
C GLN A 40 9.43 -11.24 -1.31
N THR A 41 10.35 -12.00 -1.87
CA THR A 41 10.11 -13.34 -2.46
C THR A 41 9.42 -14.28 -1.48
N ASP A 42 9.93 -14.38 -0.24
CA ASP A 42 9.38 -15.29 0.77
C ASP A 42 7.92 -14.97 1.12
N ILE A 43 7.59 -13.67 1.21
CA ILE A 43 6.21 -13.21 1.45
C ILE A 43 5.31 -13.60 0.28
N LEU A 44 5.78 -13.38 -0.96
CA LEU A 44 4.98 -13.68 -2.15
C LEU A 44 4.74 -15.17 -2.30
N ASP A 45 5.73 -16.01 -2.03
CA ASP A 45 5.60 -17.45 -2.16
C ASP A 45 4.63 -18.02 -1.12
N ASN A 46 4.68 -17.54 0.11
CA ASN A 46 3.70 -17.89 1.14
C ASN A 46 2.28 -17.43 0.75
N LEU A 47 2.12 -16.18 0.31
CA LEU A 47 0.82 -15.64 -0.10
C LEU A 47 0.21 -16.42 -1.27
N LYS A 48 1.00 -16.84 -2.25
CA LYS A 48 0.53 -17.69 -3.37
C LYS A 48 -0.07 -19.02 -2.88
N VAL A 49 0.55 -19.62 -1.86
CA VAL A 49 0.05 -20.86 -1.25
C VAL A 49 -1.28 -20.61 -0.52
N TYR A 50 -1.33 -19.58 0.33
CA TYR A 50 -2.51 -19.28 1.13
C TYR A 50 -3.70 -18.88 0.26
N ILE A 51 -3.50 -18.04 -0.76
CA ILE A 51 -4.55 -17.65 -1.70
C ILE A 51 -5.11 -18.87 -2.44
N LYS A 52 -4.25 -19.73 -2.97
CA LYS A 52 -4.70 -20.96 -3.65
C LYS A 52 -5.48 -21.89 -2.70
N ALA A 53 -5.05 -21.98 -1.45
CA ALA A 53 -5.72 -22.80 -0.46
C ALA A 53 -7.12 -22.25 -0.12
N ALA A 54 -7.25 -20.94 0.12
CA ALA A 54 -8.51 -20.26 0.36
C ALA A 54 -9.48 -20.43 -0.83
N GLN A 55 -9.01 -20.19 -2.05
CA GLN A 55 -9.80 -20.40 -3.28
C GLN A 55 -10.28 -21.84 -3.44
N LYS A 56 -9.43 -22.84 -3.12
CA LYS A 56 -9.81 -24.26 -3.22
C LYS A 56 -10.89 -24.64 -2.21
N ARG A 57 -10.90 -24.02 -1.03
CA ARG A 57 -11.91 -24.26 0.02
C ARG A 57 -13.15 -23.39 -0.12
N SER A 58 -13.13 -22.38 -1.02
CA SER A 58 -14.16 -21.34 -1.15
C SER A 58 -14.38 -20.61 0.19
N GLU A 59 -13.29 -20.18 0.81
CA GLU A 59 -13.24 -19.45 2.08
C GLU A 59 -12.56 -18.10 1.91
N SER A 60 -12.84 -17.18 2.84
CA SER A 60 -12.05 -15.95 2.96
C SER A 60 -10.59 -16.27 3.31
N LEU A 61 -9.67 -15.45 2.82
CA LEU A 61 -8.28 -15.51 3.29
C LEU A 61 -8.21 -14.98 4.73
N ASP A 62 -7.32 -15.53 5.54
CA ASP A 62 -7.08 -15.01 6.88
C ASP A 62 -6.72 -13.51 6.83
N HIS A 63 -7.06 -12.78 7.89
CA HIS A 63 -6.69 -11.37 8.00
C HIS A 63 -5.19 -11.16 8.01
N ILE A 64 -4.71 -10.15 7.28
CA ILE A 64 -3.28 -9.88 7.06
C ILE A 64 -2.89 -8.53 7.64
N LEU A 65 -1.80 -8.48 8.39
CA LEU A 65 -1.14 -7.25 8.80
C LEU A 65 0.16 -7.07 8.03
N LEU A 66 0.23 -6.03 7.19
CA LEU A 66 1.42 -5.62 6.48
C LEU A 66 2.14 -4.51 7.27
N PHE A 67 3.39 -4.73 7.67
CA PHE A 67 4.13 -3.70 8.39
C PHE A 67 5.51 -3.46 7.78
N GLY A 68 6.05 -2.27 8.00
CA GLY A 68 7.37 -1.86 7.51
C GLY A 68 7.41 -0.40 7.10
N PRO A 69 8.58 0.14 6.76
CA PRO A 69 8.77 1.52 6.34
C PRO A 69 7.83 1.98 5.23
N PRO A 70 7.59 3.28 5.07
CA PRO A 70 6.74 3.81 4.01
C PRO A 70 7.37 3.57 2.63
N GLY A 71 6.52 3.42 1.59
CA GLY A 71 6.98 3.32 0.20
C GLY A 71 7.49 1.95 -0.25
N LEU A 72 7.35 0.89 0.58
CA LEU A 72 7.77 -0.49 0.25
C LEU A 72 6.72 -1.31 -0.50
N GLY A 73 5.53 -0.76 -0.76
CA GLY A 73 4.51 -1.44 -1.57
C GLY A 73 3.37 -2.11 -0.80
N LYS A 74 3.13 -1.79 0.48
CA LYS A 74 2.01 -2.34 1.29
C LYS A 74 0.66 -2.22 0.56
N THR A 75 0.28 -1.03 0.14
CA THR A 75 -0.96 -0.78 -0.61
C THR A 75 -0.97 -1.46 -1.99
N THR A 76 0.18 -1.59 -2.63
CA THR A 76 0.31 -2.32 -3.90
C THR A 76 0.06 -3.81 -3.69
N LEU A 77 0.67 -4.39 -2.67
CA LEU A 77 0.52 -5.80 -2.33
C LEU A 77 -0.93 -6.15 -1.97
N SER A 78 -1.63 -5.28 -1.23
CA SER A 78 -3.05 -5.49 -0.92
C SER A 78 -3.93 -5.55 -2.17
N ARG A 79 -3.68 -4.68 -3.16
CA ARG A 79 -4.38 -4.73 -4.46
C ARG A 79 -4.08 -6.00 -5.24
N ILE A 80 -2.82 -6.43 -5.24
CA ILE A 80 -2.42 -7.68 -5.89
C ILE A 80 -3.12 -8.88 -5.24
N ILE A 81 -3.19 -8.93 -3.90
CA ILE A 81 -3.89 -10.01 -3.18
C ILE A 81 -5.36 -10.06 -3.62
N ALA A 82 -6.08 -8.94 -3.66
CA ALA A 82 -7.47 -8.91 -4.13
C ALA A 82 -7.60 -9.35 -5.59
N ASN A 83 -6.70 -8.89 -6.48
CA ASN A 83 -6.67 -9.29 -7.88
C ASN A 83 -6.39 -10.80 -8.08
N GLU A 84 -5.52 -11.37 -7.25
CA GLU A 84 -5.21 -12.81 -7.31
C GLU A 84 -6.33 -13.66 -6.70
N LEU A 85 -7.03 -13.15 -5.69
CA LEU A 85 -8.26 -13.76 -5.16
C LEU A 85 -9.42 -13.67 -6.16
N GLY A 86 -9.43 -12.67 -7.05
CA GLY A 86 -10.52 -12.40 -7.99
C GLY A 86 -11.71 -11.68 -7.36
N VAL A 87 -11.50 -10.90 -6.31
CA VAL A 87 -12.51 -10.18 -5.54
C VAL A 87 -12.29 -8.66 -5.57
N ASN A 88 -13.28 -7.90 -5.10
CA ASN A 88 -13.15 -6.45 -5.00
C ASN A 88 -12.28 -6.06 -3.81
N ILE A 89 -11.72 -4.84 -3.87
CA ILE A 89 -11.01 -4.23 -2.75
C ILE A 89 -11.59 -2.86 -2.42
N LYS A 90 -11.94 -2.66 -1.17
CA LYS A 90 -12.23 -1.34 -0.62
C LYS A 90 -11.03 -0.83 0.15
N ILE A 91 -10.62 0.39 -0.16
CA ILE A 91 -9.43 1.02 0.42
C ILE A 91 -9.84 2.22 1.25
N THR A 92 -9.35 2.29 2.47
CA THR A 92 -9.47 3.43 3.37
C THR A 92 -8.19 3.62 4.19
N SER A 93 -8.21 4.56 5.11
CA SER A 93 -7.12 4.75 6.08
C SER A 93 -7.65 4.95 7.48
N GLY A 94 -6.85 4.61 8.51
CA GLY A 94 -7.24 4.74 9.90
C GLY A 94 -7.82 6.12 10.24
N PRO A 95 -7.18 7.24 9.86
CA PRO A 95 -7.70 8.57 10.15
C PRO A 95 -9.05 8.94 9.52
N ILE A 96 -9.48 8.23 8.47
CA ILE A 96 -10.77 8.49 7.79
C ILE A 96 -11.91 7.78 8.51
N LEU A 97 -11.63 6.66 9.19
CA LEU A 97 -12.60 5.90 9.98
C LEU A 97 -12.73 6.53 11.38
N ASP A 98 -13.56 7.54 11.49
CA ASP A 98 -13.71 8.30 12.74
C ASP A 98 -14.79 7.71 13.66
N LYS A 99 -15.84 7.12 13.08
CA LYS A 99 -17.01 6.62 13.81
C LYS A 99 -17.34 5.17 13.44
N PRO A 100 -17.95 4.39 14.36
CA PRO A 100 -18.44 3.05 14.05
C PRO A 100 -19.38 2.97 12.85
N GLY A 101 -20.21 3.99 12.64
CA GLY A 101 -21.10 4.08 11.48
C GLY A 101 -20.38 4.13 10.14
N ASP A 102 -19.18 4.73 10.07
CA ASP A 102 -18.37 4.77 8.86
C ASP A 102 -17.88 3.36 8.51
N LEU A 103 -17.43 2.61 9.52
CA LEU A 103 -17.00 1.22 9.39
C LEU A 103 -18.16 0.33 8.94
N ALA A 104 -19.30 0.43 9.60
CA ALA A 104 -20.50 -0.35 9.27
C ALA A 104 -20.99 -0.05 7.85
N GLY A 105 -21.03 1.22 7.46
CA GLY A 105 -21.43 1.63 6.11
C GLY A 105 -20.52 1.07 5.01
N ILE A 106 -19.26 0.80 5.32
CA ILE A 106 -18.34 0.13 4.39
C ILE A 106 -18.60 -1.38 4.36
N LEU A 107 -18.61 -2.03 5.54
CA LEU A 107 -18.65 -3.48 5.66
C LEU A 107 -19.97 -4.10 5.21
N THR A 108 -21.10 -3.42 5.43
CA THR A 108 -22.44 -3.90 4.97
C THR A 108 -22.61 -3.90 3.45
N ASN A 109 -21.73 -3.21 2.72
CA ASN A 109 -21.74 -3.18 1.25
C ASN A 109 -20.72 -4.15 0.61
N PHE A 110 -20.12 -5.06 1.37
CA PHE A 110 -19.21 -6.06 0.82
C PHE A 110 -19.98 -7.25 0.20
N ASN A 111 -19.40 -7.78 -0.87
CA ASN A 111 -19.73 -9.13 -1.33
C ASN A 111 -18.87 -10.15 -0.58
N ASP A 112 -19.25 -11.43 -0.69
CA ASP A 112 -18.49 -12.51 -0.08
C ASP A 112 -17.04 -12.49 -0.55
N PHE A 113 -16.13 -12.60 0.43
CA PHE A 113 -14.67 -12.67 0.28
C PHE A 113 -14.00 -11.39 -0.19
N ASP A 114 -14.70 -10.25 -0.30
CA ASP A 114 -14.09 -8.96 -0.64
C ASP A 114 -12.95 -8.61 0.33
N VAL A 115 -12.01 -7.81 -0.16
CA VAL A 115 -10.87 -7.33 0.62
C VAL A 115 -11.14 -5.95 1.17
N PHE A 116 -10.95 -5.77 2.46
CA PHE A 116 -10.93 -4.48 3.13
C PHE A 116 -9.49 -4.07 3.46
N PHE A 117 -9.01 -3.00 2.87
CA PHE A 117 -7.67 -2.48 3.15
C PHE A 117 -7.73 -1.20 3.96
N ILE A 118 -7.07 -1.19 5.13
CA ILE A 118 -6.94 -0.01 6.00
C ILE A 118 -5.46 0.38 6.08
N ASP A 119 -5.10 1.51 5.45
CA ASP A 119 -3.76 2.08 5.60
C ASP A 119 -3.63 2.80 6.94
N GLU A 120 -2.41 2.83 7.50
CA GLU A 120 -2.12 3.43 8.82
C GLU A 120 -3.13 2.96 9.91
N ILE A 121 -3.41 1.65 9.95
CA ILE A 121 -4.43 1.05 10.84
C ILE A 121 -4.19 1.36 12.33
N HIS A 122 -2.94 1.62 12.73
CA HIS A 122 -2.59 2.05 14.09
C HIS A 122 -3.13 3.43 14.48
N ARG A 123 -3.76 4.15 13.55
CA ARG A 123 -4.40 5.46 13.78
C ARG A 123 -5.91 5.37 13.91
N LEU A 124 -6.48 4.19 13.97
CA LEU A 124 -7.89 4.00 14.32
C LEU A 124 -8.15 4.52 15.74
N SER A 125 -9.33 5.09 15.97
CA SER A 125 -9.78 5.39 17.32
C SER A 125 -10.09 4.08 18.06
N SER A 126 -9.90 4.05 19.38
CA SER A 126 -10.18 2.86 20.20
C SER A 126 -11.63 2.37 20.03
N VAL A 127 -12.56 3.29 19.86
CA VAL A 127 -13.97 2.95 19.64
C VAL A 127 -14.16 2.19 18.32
N VAL A 128 -13.58 2.67 17.22
CA VAL A 128 -13.67 1.99 15.90
C VAL A 128 -12.92 0.67 15.93
N GLU A 129 -11.81 0.60 16.66
CA GLU A 129 -11.02 -0.62 16.83
C GLU A 129 -11.84 -1.74 17.50
N GLU A 130 -12.63 -1.43 18.53
CA GLU A 130 -13.52 -2.39 19.21
C GLU A 130 -14.59 -2.96 18.26
N TYR A 131 -15.21 -2.11 17.44
CA TYR A 131 -16.16 -2.59 16.43
C TYR A 131 -15.51 -3.46 15.35
N LEU A 132 -14.26 -3.14 15.00
CA LEU A 132 -13.51 -3.93 14.04
C LEU A 132 -13.16 -5.32 14.59
N TYR A 133 -12.98 -5.48 15.91
CA TYR A 133 -12.76 -6.79 16.53
C TYR A 133 -13.93 -7.74 16.27
N SER A 134 -15.17 -7.34 16.56
CA SER A 134 -16.36 -8.15 16.31
C SER A 134 -16.54 -8.48 14.82
N ALA A 135 -16.26 -7.48 13.96
CA ALA A 135 -16.30 -7.68 12.52
C ALA A 135 -15.29 -8.71 12.02
N MET A 136 -14.09 -8.79 12.62
CA MET A 136 -13.04 -9.74 12.24
C MET A 136 -13.29 -11.16 12.76
N GLU A 137 -13.81 -11.29 13.98
CA GLU A 137 -13.99 -12.59 14.63
C GLU A 137 -15.32 -13.24 14.27
N ASP A 138 -16.42 -12.47 14.39
CA ASP A 138 -17.77 -12.97 14.34
C ASP A 138 -18.54 -12.58 13.07
N TYR A 139 -17.91 -11.78 12.19
CA TYR A 139 -18.54 -11.24 10.98
C TYR A 139 -19.87 -10.56 11.29
N ASN A 140 -19.92 -9.83 12.38
CA ASN A 140 -21.06 -9.01 12.75
C ASN A 140 -20.59 -7.67 13.35
N ILE A 141 -21.51 -6.71 13.43
CA ILE A 141 -21.26 -5.41 14.03
C ILE A 141 -22.52 -4.92 14.73
N ASP A 142 -22.40 -4.54 16.00
CA ASP A 142 -23.51 -4.01 16.79
C ASP A 142 -23.53 -2.48 16.70
N ILE A 143 -24.61 -1.90 16.16
CA ILE A 143 -24.75 -0.46 16.03
C ILE A 143 -25.80 0.06 16.98
N MET A 144 -25.45 1.08 17.76
CA MET A 144 -26.39 1.81 18.58
C MET A 144 -27.19 2.79 17.73
N ILE A 145 -28.52 2.59 17.64
CA ILE A 145 -29.42 3.45 16.85
C ILE A 145 -29.78 4.73 17.60
N ASP A 146 -29.96 4.64 18.93
CA ASP A 146 -30.39 5.77 19.77
C ASP A 146 -29.41 6.02 20.92
N LYS A 147 -29.46 7.24 21.46
CA LYS A 147 -28.72 7.63 22.67
C LYS A 147 -29.67 7.81 23.84
N GLY A 148 -29.29 7.35 25.04
CA GLY A 148 -30.04 7.55 26.27
C GLY A 148 -30.69 6.26 26.81
N PRO A 149 -31.66 6.37 27.76
CA PRO A 149 -32.24 5.21 28.44
C PRO A 149 -32.97 4.20 27.54
N ASN A 150 -33.37 4.62 26.34
CA ASN A 150 -34.05 3.80 25.33
C ASN A 150 -33.14 3.36 24.19
N ALA A 151 -31.83 3.46 24.38
CA ALA A 151 -30.86 3.06 23.36
C ALA A 151 -31.08 1.58 22.97
N ARG A 152 -31.17 1.33 21.67
CA ARG A 152 -31.29 -0.01 21.09
C ARG A 152 -30.05 -0.30 20.25
N SER A 153 -29.49 -1.49 20.41
CA SER A 153 -28.49 -2.00 19.48
C SER A 153 -29.15 -2.84 18.40
N VAL A 154 -28.65 -2.71 17.18
CA VAL A 154 -28.99 -3.61 16.07
C VAL A 154 -27.71 -4.31 15.64
N GLN A 155 -27.74 -5.62 15.66
CA GLN A 155 -26.66 -6.45 15.14
C GLN A 155 -26.84 -6.58 13.62
N LEU A 156 -25.78 -6.22 12.88
CA LEU A 156 -25.71 -6.35 11.44
C LEU A 156 -24.77 -7.52 11.12
N ASN A 157 -25.28 -8.53 10.42
CA ASN A 157 -24.45 -9.60 9.89
C ASN A 157 -23.69 -9.11 8.66
N LEU A 158 -22.43 -9.49 8.58
CA LEU A 158 -21.53 -9.13 7.49
C LEU A 158 -21.22 -10.34 6.63
N ASN A 159 -20.98 -10.12 5.34
CA ASN A 159 -20.40 -11.13 4.48
C ASN A 159 -18.96 -11.43 4.90
N TYR A 160 -18.48 -12.65 4.65
CA TYR A 160 -17.10 -13.00 4.91
C TYR A 160 -16.17 -12.12 4.11
N PHE A 161 -15.16 -11.54 4.75
CA PHE A 161 -14.19 -10.65 4.11
C PHE A 161 -12.78 -10.89 4.64
N THR A 162 -11.79 -10.42 3.91
CA THR A 162 -10.40 -10.39 4.37
C THR A 162 -9.98 -8.97 4.72
N LEU A 163 -9.63 -8.73 5.99
CA LEU A 163 -9.00 -7.47 6.38
C LEU A 163 -7.51 -7.51 6.07
N ILE A 164 -7.01 -6.49 5.38
CA ILE A 164 -5.58 -6.24 5.23
C ILE A 164 -5.26 -4.90 5.90
N GLY A 165 -4.66 -4.96 7.08
CA GLY A 165 -4.15 -3.78 7.78
C GLY A 165 -2.75 -3.42 7.30
N ALA A 166 -2.44 -2.12 7.16
CA ALA A 166 -1.08 -1.67 6.92
C ALA A 166 -0.64 -0.68 7.98
N THR A 167 0.62 -0.79 8.42
CA THR A 167 1.19 0.12 9.41
C THR A 167 2.68 0.35 9.19
N THR A 168 3.14 1.55 9.50
CA THR A 168 4.56 1.87 9.62
C THR A 168 5.07 1.68 11.04
N ARG A 169 4.16 1.51 12.02
CA ARG A 169 4.45 1.50 13.47
C ARG A 169 3.75 0.35 14.16
N LEU A 170 4.30 -0.88 13.98
CA LEU A 170 3.72 -2.09 14.57
C LEU A 170 3.51 -1.97 16.10
N GLY A 171 4.45 -1.31 16.80
CA GLY A 171 4.37 -1.12 18.25
C GLY A 171 3.23 -0.22 18.73
N ASN A 172 2.63 0.58 17.84
CA ASN A 172 1.48 1.43 18.18
C ASN A 172 0.14 0.70 18.01
N LEU A 173 0.15 -0.51 17.47
CA LEU A 173 -1.04 -1.35 17.38
C LEU A 173 -1.25 -2.09 18.70
N THR A 174 -2.48 -2.13 19.19
CA THR A 174 -2.81 -2.83 20.44
C THR A 174 -2.54 -4.33 20.30
N ALA A 175 -2.25 -5.00 21.42
CA ALA A 175 -2.06 -6.46 21.41
C ALA A 175 -3.33 -7.19 20.92
N PRO A 176 -4.55 -6.85 21.42
CA PRO A 176 -5.78 -7.47 20.93
C PRO A 176 -5.98 -7.37 19.42
N MET A 177 -5.63 -6.21 18.82
CA MET A 177 -5.72 -6.05 17.37
C MET A 177 -4.71 -6.94 16.64
N ARG A 178 -3.47 -7.02 17.13
CA ARG A 178 -2.43 -7.85 16.49
C ARG A 178 -2.78 -9.33 16.49
N ASP A 179 -3.34 -9.81 17.61
CA ASP A 179 -3.66 -11.24 17.81
C ASP A 179 -4.79 -11.72 16.88
N ARG A 180 -5.57 -10.79 16.32
CA ARG A 180 -6.64 -11.08 15.35
C ARG A 180 -6.16 -11.23 13.90
N PHE A 181 -4.92 -10.87 13.63
CA PHE A 181 -4.33 -11.12 12.31
C PHE A 181 -3.71 -12.52 12.25
N GLY A 182 -4.24 -13.37 11.38
CA GLY A 182 -3.69 -14.72 11.14
C GLY A 182 -2.31 -14.67 10.47
N MET A 183 -2.00 -13.57 9.76
CA MET A 183 -0.72 -13.37 9.09
C MET A 183 -0.15 -11.98 9.38
N ILE A 184 1.08 -11.93 9.91
CA ILE A 184 1.82 -10.68 10.15
C ILE A 184 3.06 -10.69 9.26
N LEU A 185 3.07 -9.85 8.22
CA LEU A 185 4.07 -9.85 7.16
C LEU A 185 4.88 -8.56 7.19
N ARG A 186 6.20 -8.69 7.35
CA ARG A 186 7.13 -7.57 7.34
C ARG A 186 7.67 -7.33 5.94
N LEU A 187 7.47 -6.14 5.40
CA LEU A 187 8.11 -5.71 4.17
C LEU A 187 9.46 -5.07 4.52
N ASP A 188 10.51 -5.54 3.86
CA ASP A 188 11.87 -5.07 4.06
C ASP A 188 12.32 -4.15 2.92
N PHE A 189 13.43 -3.43 3.16
CA PHE A 189 14.05 -2.61 2.14
C PHE A 189 14.53 -3.47 0.96
N TYR A 190 14.40 -2.91 -0.24
CA TYR A 190 14.85 -3.52 -1.48
C TYR A 190 16.35 -3.35 -1.65
N ASN A 191 17.01 -4.35 -2.20
CA ASN A 191 18.39 -4.24 -2.61
C ASN A 191 18.53 -3.46 -3.94
N THR A 192 19.76 -3.09 -4.30
CA THR A 192 20.03 -2.29 -5.50
C THR A 192 19.60 -3.00 -6.79
N ASN A 193 19.75 -4.33 -6.88
CA ASN A 193 19.39 -5.09 -8.06
C ASN A 193 17.87 -5.13 -8.27
N GLU A 194 17.10 -5.33 -7.20
CA GLU A 194 15.64 -5.27 -7.22
C GLU A 194 15.16 -3.89 -7.63
N LEU A 195 15.72 -2.81 -7.04
CA LEU A 195 15.37 -1.45 -7.41
C LEU A 195 15.74 -1.12 -8.85
N THR A 196 16.87 -1.60 -9.35
CA THR A 196 17.25 -1.45 -10.75
C THR A 196 16.22 -2.09 -11.67
N THR A 197 15.77 -3.30 -11.33
CA THR A 197 14.73 -4.00 -12.10
C THR A 197 13.39 -3.23 -12.08
N ILE A 198 13.01 -2.69 -10.93
CA ILE A 198 11.81 -1.83 -10.78
C ILE A 198 11.95 -0.58 -11.64
N LEU A 199 13.10 0.09 -11.61
CA LEU A 199 13.37 1.31 -12.39
C LEU A 199 13.31 1.06 -13.89
N LEU A 200 13.92 -0.01 -14.39
CA LEU A 200 13.88 -0.37 -15.80
C LEU A 200 12.45 -0.68 -16.26
N ARG A 201 11.67 -1.38 -15.43
CA ARG A 201 10.24 -1.61 -15.70
C ARG A 201 9.47 -0.29 -15.72
N SER A 202 9.67 0.58 -14.74
CA SER A 202 9.00 1.89 -14.66
C SER A 202 9.37 2.78 -15.83
N ALA A 203 10.64 2.83 -16.22
CA ALA A 203 11.12 3.56 -17.39
C ALA A 203 10.46 3.09 -18.68
N LYS A 204 10.32 1.77 -18.86
CA LYS A 204 9.59 1.19 -20.00
C LYS A 204 8.13 1.62 -20.04
N LEU A 205 7.43 1.60 -18.91
CA LEU A 205 6.02 2.02 -18.82
C LEU A 205 5.83 3.52 -19.08
N LEU A 206 6.81 4.34 -18.71
CA LEU A 206 6.81 5.79 -18.92
C LEU A 206 7.45 6.21 -20.25
N ASN A 207 7.87 5.25 -21.10
CA ASN A 207 8.62 5.51 -22.35
C ASN A 207 9.90 6.34 -22.15
N ILE A 208 10.56 6.18 -21.00
CA ILE A 208 11.83 6.86 -20.66
C ILE A 208 13.00 6.03 -21.19
N LYS A 209 13.92 6.68 -21.90
CA LYS A 209 15.16 6.06 -22.35
C LYS A 209 16.22 6.16 -21.26
N ILE A 210 16.61 5.04 -20.70
CA ILE A 210 17.62 4.94 -19.63
C ILE A 210 18.49 3.70 -19.89
N ASP A 211 19.80 3.81 -19.65
CA ASP A 211 20.70 2.67 -19.66
C ASP A 211 20.80 1.98 -18.29
N SER A 212 21.32 0.75 -18.27
CA SER A 212 21.43 -0.02 -17.02
C SER A 212 22.36 0.62 -15.98
N LYS A 213 23.42 1.34 -16.41
CA LYS A 213 24.35 1.99 -15.48
C LYS A 213 23.68 3.16 -14.76
N SER A 214 22.90 3.95 -15.50
CA SER A 214 22.11 5.05 -14.94
C SER A 214 21.02 4.53 -14.00
N ALA A 215 20.37 3.41 -14.35
CA ALA A 215 19.38 2.79 -13.47
C ALA A 215 20.01 2.28 -12.16
N ILE A 216 21.19 1.69 -12.19
CA ILE A 216 21.94 1.27 -11.00
C ILE A 216 22.31 2.48 -10.12
N GLU A 217 22.76 3.59 -10.71
CA GLU A 217 23.09 4.81 -9.98
C GLU A 217 21.87 5.38 -9.25
N ILE A 218 20.71 5.47 -9.92
CA ILE A 218 19.46 5.92 -9.30
C ILE A 218 19.03 4.94 -8.20
N ALA A 219 19.14 3.63 -8.43
CA ALA A 219 18.80 2.59 -7.45
C ALA A 219 19.64 2.75 -6.17
N GLY A 220 20.95 2.97 -6.31
CA GLY A 220 21.85 3.20 -5.18
C GLY A 220 21.47 4.41 -4.31
N ARG A 221 20.91 5.45 -4.91
CA ARG A 221 20.44 6.67 -4.22
C ARG A 221 19.03 6.57 -3.63
N SER A 222 18.31 5.47 -3.91
CA SER A 222 16.88 5.32 -3.58
C SER A 222 16.62 4.81 -2.18
N ARG A 223 17.64 4.64 -1.35
CA ARG A 223 17.53 4.22 0.07
C ARG A 223 16.67 2.97 0.27
N GLY A 224 16.75 2.00 -0.64
CA GLY A 224 15.98 0.75 -0.53
C GLY A 224 14.47 0.88 -0.79
N THR A 225 14.00 2.00 -1.34
CA THR A 225 12.56 2.31 -1.40
C THR A 225 12.08 2.50 -2.84
N PRO A 226 11.19 1.65 -3.37
CA PRO A 226 10.63 1.79 -4.72
C PRO A 226 9.96 3.13 -5.01
N ARG A 227 9.26 3.71 -4.04
CA ARG A 227 8.64 5.03 -4.19
C ARG A 227 9.69 6.12 -4.44
N ILE A 228 10.78 6.12 -3.68
CA ILE A 228 11.89 7.08 -3.86
C ILE A 228 12.57 6.83 -5.21
N ALA A 229 12.81 5.57 -5.58
CA ALA A 229 13.41 5.22 -6.87
C ALA A 229 12.60 5.78 -8.05
N ASN A 230 11.29 5.57 -8.06
CA ASN A 230 10.42 6.10 -9.11
C ASN A 230 10.37 7.64 -9.12
N ARG A 231 10.41 8.27 -7.94
CA ARG A 231 10.45 9.73 -7.83
C ARG A 231 11.75 10.29 -8.41
N ILE A 232 12.89 9.71 -8.08
CA ILE A 232 14.19 10.11 -8.64
C ILE A 232 14.16 9.90 -10.17
N LEU A 233 13.68 8.75 -10.67
CA LEU A 233 13.57 8.49 -12.10
C LEU A 233 12.81 9.60 -12.84
N LYS A 234 11.66 10.03 -12.32
CA LYS A 234 10.86 11.10 -12.91
C LYS A 234 11.61 12.43 -12.93
N ARG A 235 12.24 12.79 -11.81
CA ARG A 235 13.03 14.03 -11.77
C ARG A 235 14.23 14.00 -12.71
N THR A 236 14.92 12.86 -12.78
CA THR A 236 16.03 12.69 -13.72
C THR A 236 15.54 12.76 -15.17
N ARG A 237 14.33 12.24 -15.48
CA ARG A 237 13.70 12.42 -16.79
C ARG A 237 13.53 13.89 -17.14
N ASP A 238 12.95 14.70 -16.23
CA ASP A 238 12.69 16.12 -16.47
C ASP A 238 14.00 16.85 -16.83
N PHE A 239 15.11 16.56 -16.11
CA PHE A 239 16.44 17.08 -16.45
C PHE A 239 16.97 16.56 -17.80
N ALA A 240 16.76 15.29 -18.12
CA ALA A 240 17.19 14.70 -19.38
C ALA A 240 16.47 15.30 -20.57
N GLU A 241 15.19 15.61 -20.45
CA GLU A 241 14.40 16.26 -21.52
C GLU A 241 14.95 17.64 -21.88
N ILE A 242 15.37 18.42 -20.89
CA ILE A 242 15.91 19.75 -21.10
C ILE A 242 17.35 19.70 -21.62
N ASN A 243 18.20 18.86 -21.03
CA ASN A 243 19.65 18.93 -21.24
C ASN A 243 20.20 17.84 -22.15
N ASN A 244 19.49 16.71 -22.38
CA ASN A 244 20.04 15.53 -23.05
C ASN A 244 19.06 14.82 -23.98
N LYS A 245 18.22 15.55 -24.70
CA LYS A 245 17.26 15.01 -25.70
C LYS A 245 16.39 13.86 -25.16
N GLY A 246 16.06 13.88 -23.87
CA GLY A 246 15.20 12.90 -23.21
C GLY A 246 15.86 11.55 -22.93
N ILE A 247 17.19 11.45 -22.96
CA ILE A 247 17.93 10.24 -22.61
C ILE A 247 18.58 10.41 -21.23
N ILE A 248 18.27 9.50 -20.29
CA ILE A 248 18.94 9.48 -19.00
C ILE A 248 20.28 8.75 -19.15
N SER A 249 21.35 9.53 -19.23
CA SER A 249 22.72 9.06 -19.17
C SER A 249 23.26 9.06 -17.74
N ILE A 250 24.39 8.40 -17.52
CA ILE A 250 25.04 8.35 -16.20
C ILE A 250 25.37 9.75 -15.65
N ASP A 251 25.70 10.71 -16.51
CA ASP A 251 26.03 12.07 -16.09
C ASP A 251 24.78 12.85 -15.63
N VAL A 252 23.61 12.53 -16.18
CA VAL A 252 22.33 13.09 -15.76
C VAL A 252 21.81 12.38 -14.49
N ALA A 253 22.17 11.10 -14.28
CA ALA A 253 21.77 10.31 -13.13
C ALA A 253 22.58 10.61 -11.86
N LYS A 254 23.76 11.22 -11.98
CA LYS A 254 24.63 11.67 -10.86
C LYS A 254 24.17 13.00 -10.28
#